data_09d95f71ba37c91bdb4404c8da81d3d8
#
_entry.id   09d95f71ba37c91bdb4404c8da81d3d8
#
_cell.length_a   1.000
_cell.length_b   1.000
_cell.length_c   1.000
_cell.angle_alpha   90.00
_cell.angle_beta   90.00
_cell.angle_gamma   90.00
#
_symmetry.space_group_name_H-M   'P 1'
#
loop_
_entity.id
_entity.type
_entity.pdbx_description
1 polymer ?
#
loop_
_entity_poly.entity_id
_entity_poly.type
_entity_poly.pdbx_seq_one_letter_code
_entity_poly.pdbx_strand_id
1 'polypeptide(L)'
;VNPPITYQNPPVGTKNGVTLLNDSTALFQLYAPEKDHVYLVGDFNGWLPSGTYHMNCSLDSTRWWLVVGGLSPGQTYGYQYLITNQARYADPLSTLILDPNNDNFVGNTTFPNMHPYPTGLTTGFVSVFQTTPPTYTWLNTGFNRPAKKDLVIYELLVRDFVSARNYQTLIDTIAYLDRLGINAIELMPNLEFEGNQSWGYNPSFHM
;
A
#
# COMPACT_ATOMS: atom_id res chain seq x y z
N VAL A 1 -16.40 -8.56 25.69
CA VAL A 1 -16.80 -7.17 25.95
C VAL A 1 -15.69 -6.27 25.42
N ASN A 2 -16.02 -5.30 24.57
CA ASN A 2 -15.05 -4.33 24.08
C ASN A 2 -14.51 -3.48 25.24
N PRO A 3 -13.21 -3.11 25.23
CA PRO A 3 -12.67 -2.18 26.21
C PRO A 3 -13.27 -0.77 26.01
N PRO A 4 -13.25 0.10 27.04
CA PRO A 4 -13.67 1.48 26.88
C PRO A 4 -12.81 2.18 25.80
N ILE A 5 -13.42 3.10 25.05
CA ILE A 5 -12.71 3.89 24.05
C ILE A 5 -11.83 4.92 24.76
N THR A 6 -10.56 5.00 24.38
CA THR A 6 -9.67 6.07 24.77
C THR A 6 -9.77 7.21 23.76
N TYR A 7 -10.22 8.38 24.21
CA TYR A 7 -10.29 9.58 23.36
C TYR A 7 -9.02 10.41 23.50
N GLN A 8 -8.24 10.46 22.44
CA GLN A 8 -6.97 11.19 22.38
C GLN A 8 -6.64 11.55 20.93
N ASN A 9 -6.19 12.76 20.67
CA ASN A 9 -5.73 13.12 19.34
C ASN A 9 -4.44 12.36 18.96
N PRO A 10 -4.26 11.99 17.69
CA PRO A 10 -3.00 11.42 17.22
C PRO A 10 -1.85 12.41 17.40
N PRO A 11 -0.60 11.93 17.46
CA PRO A 11 0.58 12.79 17.53
C PRO A 11 0.62 13.79 16.38
N VAL A 12 1.07 15.02 16.70
CA VAL A 12 1.15 16.11 15.70
C VAL A 12 2.07 15.70 14.54
N GLY A 13 1.65 16.00 13.31
CA GLY A 13 2.42 15.71 12.11
C GLY A 13 2.19 14.31 11.51
N THR A 14 1.40 13.45 12.17
CA THR A 14 1.01 12.15 11.60
C THR A 14 -0.12 12.30 10.58
N LYS A 15 -0.20 11.34 9.65
CA LYS A 15 -1.18 11.33 8.56
C LYS A 15 -2.00 10.05 8.61
N ASN A 16 -3.15 10.03 7.92
CA ASN A 16 -3.87 8.78 7.69
C ASN A 16 -2.96 7.78 6.93
N GLY A 17 -3.18 6.50 7.17
CA GLY A 17 -2.30 5.43 6.72
C GLY A 17 -1.23 5.09 7.76
N VAL A 18 -0.12 4.54 7.31
CA VAL A 18 1.02 4.16 8.16
C VAL A 18 2.06 5.26 8.18
N THR A 19 2.50 5.65 9.37
CA THR A 19 3.65 6.54 9.59
C THR A 19 4.71 5.78 10.37
N LEU A 20 5.88 5.56 9.78
CA LEU A 20 7.02 4.99 10.50
C LEU A 20 7.61 6.04 11.45
N LEU A 21 7.61 5.75 12.75
CA LEU A 21 8.18 6.63 13.78
C LEU A 21 9.68 6.37 13.96
N ASN A 22 10.10 5.14 13.76
CA ASN A 22 11.48 4.67 13.69
C ASN A 22 11.52 3.29 12.99
N ASP A 23 12.64 2.61 13.01
CA ASP A 23 12.87 1.32 12.36
C ASP A 23 12.08 0.13 12.95
N SER A 24 11.51 0.29 14.14
CA SER A 24 10.78 -0.76 14.87
C SER A 24 9.43 -0.32 15.41
N THR A 25 8.96 0.87 15.03
CA THR A 25 7.72 1.45 15.54
C THR A 25 6.95 2.16 14.43
N ALA A 26 5.68 1.80 14.27
CA ALA A 26 4.78 2.41 13.29
C ALA A 26 3.51 2.95 13.97
N LEU A 27 3.01 4.07 13.48
CA LEU A 27 1.71 4.60 13.82
C LEU A 27 0.74 4.30 12.67
N PHE A 28 -0.41 3.76 13.01
CA PHE A 28 -1.53 3.50 12.11
C PHE A 28 -2.63 4.49 12.38
N GLN A 29 -3.17 5.12 11.35
CA GLN A 29 -4.24 6.09 11.48
C GLN A 29 -5.28 5.92 10.37
N LEU A 30 -6.53 5.75 10.77
CA LEU A 30 -7.67 5.57 9.87
C LEU A 30 -8.66 6.72 10.05
N TYR A 31 -9.09 7.35 8.95
CA TYR A 31 -10.27 8.21 8.96
C TYR A 31 -11.52 7.35 8.84
N ALA A 32 -12.27 7.22 9.92
CA ALA A 32 -13.48 6.41 10.01
C ALA A 32 -14.44 7.02 11.04
N PRO A 33 -15.17 8.08 10.70
CA PRO A 33 -16.16 8.68 11.56
C PRO A 33 -17.32 7.71 11.83
N GLU A 34 -18.04 7.94 12.90
CA GLU A 34 -19.25 7.19 13.26
C GLU A 34 -19.03 5.68 13.47
N LYS A 35 -17.84 5.30 13.96
CA LYS A 35 -17.53 3.92 14.34
C LYS A 35 -17.47 3.80 15.86
N ASP A 36 -17.97 2.67 16.39
CA ASP A 36 -17.98 2.42 17.83
C ASP A 36 -16.64 1.88 18.31
N HIS A 37 -16.01 0.99 17.56
CA HIS A 37 -14.72 0.39 17.90
C HIS A 37 -13.95 0.05 16.65
N VAL A 38 -12.64 0.30 16.68
CA VAL A 38 -11.69 -0.13 15.65
C VAL A 38 -10.52 -0.84 16.30
N TYR A 39 -10.17 -2.00 15.78
CA TYR A 39 -9.00 -2.74 16.18
C TYR A 39 -8.03 -2.83 15.01
N LEU A 40 -6.75 -2.79 15.30
CA LEU A 40 -5.71 -3.12 14.35
C LEU A 40 -5.38 -4.62 14.46
N VAL A 41 -5.40 -5.33 13.34
CA VAL A 41 -5.05 -6.76 13.28
C VAL A 41 -4.02 -6.97 12.18
N GLY A 42 -3.09 -7.90 12.38
CA GLY A 42 -2.02 -8.16 11.42
C GLY A 42 -1.02 -9.21 11.90
N ASP A 43 0.08 -9.34 11.18
CA ASP A 43 1.13 -10.32 11.49
C ASP A 43 1.73 -10.11 12.88
N PHE A 44 1.78 -8.87 13.36
CA PHE A 44 2.35 -8.50 14.66
C PHE A 44 1.50 -8.94 15.86
N ASN A 45 0.26 -9.42 15.66
CA ASN A 45 -0.62 -9.90 16.73
C ASN A 45 -1.39 -11.19 16.38
N GLY A 46 -0.92 -11.93 15.35
CA GLY A 46 -1.54 -13.16 14.90
C GLY A 46 -2.97 -12.98 14.38
N TRP A 47 -3.29 -11.78 13.86
CA TRP A 47 -4.60 -11.44 13.27
C TRP A 47 -5.78 -11.48 14.25
N LEU A 48 -5.50 -11.40 15.55
CA LEU A 48 -6.51 -11.46 16.61
C LEU A 48 -6.70 -10.08 17.28
N PRO A 49 -7.97 -9.64 17.44
CA PRO A 49 -8.24 -8.41 18.18
C PRO A 49 -7.93 -8.63 19.67
N SER A 50 -7.32 -7.65 20.29
CA SER A 50 -7.11 -7.61 21.74
C SER A 50 -7.20 -6.16 22.26
N GLY A 51 -7.31 -5.99 23.57
CA GLY A 51 -7.34 -4.65 24.18
C GLY A 51 -6.09 -3.82 23.87
N THR A 52 -4.92 -4.47 23.70
CA THR A 52 -3.66 -3.80 23.33
C THR A 52 -3.72 -3.21 21.92
N TYR A 53 -4.48 -3.81 21.03
CA TYR A 53 -4.64 -3.38 19.62
C TYR A 53 -5.99 -2.70 19.35
N HIS A 54 -6.71 -2.33 20.41
CA HIS A 54 -7.86 -1.44 20.30
C HIS A 54 -7.37 -0.01 20.06
N MET A 55 -7.80 0.61 18.99
CA MET A 55 -7.31 1.92 18.56
C MET A 55 -7.91 3.05 19.42
N ASN A 56 -7.13 4.10 19.64
CA ASN A 56 -7.62 5.34 20.23
C ASN A 56 -8.46 6.11 19.22
N CYS A 57 -9.51 6.78 19.70
CA CYS A 57 -10.33 7.67 18.90
C CYS A 57 -9.89 9.13 19.09
N SER A 58 -9.82 9.91 18.02
CA SER A 58 -9.55 11.35 18.12
C SER A 58 -10.68 12.08 18.87
N LEU A 59 -10.38 13.24 19.45
CA LEU A 59 -11.38 14.01 20.24
C LEU A 59 -12.59 14.47 19.41
N ASP A 60 -12.42 14.63 18.09
CA ASP A 60 -13.49 14.93 17.15
C ASP A 60 -14.23 13.69 16.62
N SER A 61 -13.87 12.51 17.14
CA SER A 61 -14.45 11.20 16.78
C SER A 61 -14.38 10.85 15.29
N THR A 62 -13.41 11.41 14.56
CA THR A 62 -13.29 11.17 13.12
C THR A 62 -12.16 10.22 12.75
N ARG A 63 -11.15 10.07 13.62
CA ARG A 63 -9.94 9.26 13.35
C ARG A 63 -9.69 8.25 14.44
N TRP A 64 -9.21 7.11 13.99
CA TRP A 64 -8.73 6.03 14.86
C TRP A 64 -7.25 5.85 14.67
N TRP A 65 -6.47 5.71 15.74
CA TRP A 65 -5.03 5.61 15.64
C TRP A 65 -4.42 4.73 16.74
N LEU A 66 -3.29 4.10 16.40
CA LEU A 66 -2.55 3.26 17.33
C LEU A 66 -1.06 3.28 16.97
N VAL A 67 -0.20 3.27 17.98
CA VAL A 67 1.24 3.04 17.82
C VAL A 67 1.54 1.58 18.12
N VAL A 68 2.24 0.92 17.20
CA VAL A 68 2.72 -0.46 17.36
C VAL A 68 4.24 -0.44 17.38
N GLY A 69 4.83 -0.87 18.48
CA GLY A 69 6.26 -1.05 18.65
C GLY A 69 6.68 -2.53 18.61
N GLY A 70 8.00 -2.77 18.69
CA GLY A 70 8.56 -4.12 18.69
C GLY A 70 8.57 -4.79 17.31
N LEU A 71 8.43 -4.01 16.24
CA LEU A 71 8.56 -4.49 14.87
C LEU A 71 10.03 -4.75 14.51
N SER A 72 10.29 -5.72 13.64
CA SER A 72 11.64 -5.99 13.15
C SER A 72 12.01 -5.05 12.01
N PRO A 73 13.18 -4.39 12.03
CA PRO A 73 13.62 -3.52 10.94
C PRO A 73 13.72 -4.26 9.59
N GLY A 74 13.26 -3.61 8.52
CA GLY A 74 13.30 -4.15 7.15
C GLY A 74 12.25 -5.22 6.84
N GLN A 75 11.45 -5.63 7.82
CA GLN A 75 10.43 -6.65 7.67
C GLN A 75 9.14 -6.06 7.06
N THR A 76 8.47 -6.83 6.21
CA THR A 76 7.11 -6.54 5.75
C THR A 76 6.08 -7.15 6.67
N TYR A 77 4.95 -6.44 6.85
CA TYR A 77 3.83 -6.86 7.70
C TYR A 77 2.51 -6.63 6.99
N GLY A 78 1.68 -7.68 6.97
CA GLY A 78 0.28 -7.57 6.58
C GLY A 78 -0.58 -7.03 7.73
N TYR A 79 -1.58 -6.21 7.41
CA TYR A 79 -2.52 -5.70 8.42
C TYR A 79 -3.88 -5.32 7.82
N GLN A 80 -4.87 -5.20 8.70
CA GLN A 80 -6.21 -4.69 8.41
C GLN A 80 -6.77 -3.92 9.62
N TYR A 81 -7.78 -3.11 9.37
CA TYR A 81 -8.63 -2.55 10.40
C TYR A 81 -9.86 -3.45 10.59
N LEU A 82 -10.09 -3.89 11.81
CA LEU A 82 -11.29 -4.62 12.20
C LEU A 82 -12.26 -3.62 12.83
N ILE A 83 -13.34 -3.31 12.13
CA ILE A 83 -14.35 -2.35 12.56
C ILE A 83 -15.54 -3.10 13.20
N THR A 84 -16.35 -2.41 13.96
CA THR A 84 -17.60 -2.90 14.55
C THR A 84 -18.33 -3.90 13.63
N ASN A 85 -18.84 -4.99 14.20
CA ASN A 85 -19.45 -6.12 13.50
C ASN A 85 -18.48 -7.08 12.79
N GLN A 86 -17.20 -7.05 13.15
CA GLN A 86 -16.14 -7.94 12.66
C GLN A 86 -15.83 -7.80 11.16
N ALA A 87 -16.23 -6.71 10.54
CA ALA A 87 -15.84 -6.39 9.18
C ALA A 87 -14.35 -5.97 9.14
N ARG A 88 -13.58 -6.60 8.26
CA ARG A 88 -12.15 -6.34 8.06
C ARG A 88 -11.94 -5.53 6.80
N TYR A 89 -11.15 -4.49 6.92
CA TYR A 89 -10.87 -3.57 5.81
C TYR A 89 -9.36 -3.34 5.69
N ALA A 90 -8.87 -3.40 4.46
CA ALA A 90 -7.54 -2.89 4.15
C ALA A 90 -7.50 -1.37 4.33
N ASP A 91 -6.30 -0.83 4.55
CA ASP A 91 -6.08 0.61 4.63
C ASP A 91 -6.29 1.24 3.25
N PRO A 92 -7.19 2.22 3.11
CA PRO A 92 -7.41 2.90 1.83
C PRO A 92 -6.18 3.63 1.28
N LEU A 93 -5.19 3.90 2.14
CA LEU A 93 -3.95 4.60 1.80
C LEU A 93 -2.74 3.66 1.72
N SER A 94 -2.97 2.34 1.66
CA SER A 94 -1.90 1.37 1.50
C SER A 94 -1.30 1.44 0.10
N THR A 95 0.03 1.36 0.02
CA THR A 95 0.79 1.33 -1.23
C THR A 95 1.04 -0.08 -1.76
N LEU A 96 0.72 -1.10 -0.97
CA LEU A 96 0.77 -2.50 -1.37
C LEU A 96 -0.42 -3.23 -0.75
N ILE A 97 -1.18 -3.89 -1.60
CA ILE A 97 -2.37 -4.66 -1.25
C ILE A 97 -2.16 -6.12 -1.68
N LEU A 98 -2.65 -7.04 -0.86
CA LEU A 98 -2.76 -8.45 -1.22
C LEU A 98 -4.22 -8.76 -1.54
N ASP A 99 -4.44 -9.33 -2.72
CA ASP A 99 -5.74 -9.83 -3.16
C ASP A 99 -5.78 -11.37 -3.09
N PRO A 100 -6.58 -11.95 -2.18
CA PRO A 100 -6.65 -13.40 -2.02
C PRO A 100 -7.14 -14.15 -3.28
N ASN A 101 -7.84 -13.46 -4.17
CA ASN A 101 -8.43 -14.07 -5.34
C ASN A 101 -7.53 -13.99 -6.58
N ASN A 102 -6.66 -12.99 -6.65
CA ASN A 102 -5.95 -12.66 -7.87
C ASN A 102 -4.42 -12.76 -7.77
N ASP A 103 -3.81 -12.60 -6.60
CA ASP A 103 -2.35 -12.64 -6.43
C ASP A 103 -1.73 -13.99 -6.77
N ASN A 104 -2.47 -15.07 -6.64
CA ASN A 104 -2.03 -16.41 -7.03
C ASN A 104 -1.64 -16.54 -8.52
N PHE A 105 -2.07 -15.60 -9.35
CA PHE A 105 -1.72 -15.53 -10.77
C PHE A 105 -0.53 -14.63 -11.05
N VAL A 106 -0.01 -13.94 -10.04
CA VAL A 106 1.18 -13.08 -10.15
C VAL A 106 2.42 -13.91 -9.85
N GLY A 107 3.21 -14.19 -10.90
CA GLY A 107 4.43 -14.98 -10.76
C GLY A 107 5.58 -14.20 -10.11
N ASN A 108 6.51 -14.94 -9.51
CA ASN A 108 7.69 -14.36 -8.86
C ASN A 108 8.61 -13.55 -9.81
N THR A 109 8.53 -13.77 -11.13
CA THR A 109 9.22 -12.95 -12.14
C THR A 109 8.60 -11.56 -12.25
N THR A 110 7.27 -11.46 -12.09
CA THR A 110 6.53 -10.20 -12.17
C THR A 110 6.68 -9.41 -10.86
N PHE A 111 6.45 -10.06 -9.73
CA PHE A 111 6.59 -9.47 -8.41
C PHE A 111 7.40 -10.39 -7.48
N PRO A 112 8.73 -10.21 -7.39
CA PRO A 112 9.60 -11.03 -6.55
C PRO A 112 9.30 -10.83 -5.06
N ASN A 113 9.29 -11.95 -4.31
CA ASN A 113 9.15 -11.92 -2.84
C ASN A 113 7.88 -11.20 -2.36
N MET A 114 6.77 -11.36 -3.06
CA MET A 114 5.48 -10.85 -2.60
C MET A 114 5.20 -11.39 -1.19
N HIS A 115 4.71 -10.51 -0.30
CA HIS A 115 4.31 -10.93 1.04
C HIS A 115 3.20 -12.00 0.94
N PRO A 116 3.31 -13.13 1.65
CA PRO A 116 2.31 -14.19 1.54
C PRO A 116 0.96 -13.73 2.12
N TYR A 117 -0.12 -14.05 1.43
CA TYR A 117 -1.46 -13.80 1.96
C TYR A 117 -1.69 -14.65 3.23
N PRO A 118 -2.20 -14.08 4.33
CA PRO A 118 -2.39 -14.78 5.62
C PRO A 118 -3.63 -15.70 5.59
N THR A 119 -3.57 -16.74 4.77
CA THR A 119 -4.66 -17.68 4.53
C THR A 119 -5.13 -18.37 5.84
N GLY A 120 -6.44 -18.38 6.07
CA GLY A 120 -7.05 -18.95 7.26
C GLY A 120 -7.02 -18.04 8.49
N LEU A 121 -6.32 -16.92 8.45
CA LEU A 121 -6.25 -15.94 9.55
C LEU A 121 -7.12 -14.72 9.28
N THR A 122 -7.34 -14.39 8.01
CA THR A 122 -8.18 -13.27 7.60
C THR A 122 -8.86 -13.52 6.26
N THR A 123 -9.68 -12.55 5.82
CA THR A 123 -10.39 -12.54 4.54
C THR A 123 -10.33 -11.13 3.92
N GLY A 124 -10.58 -11.04 2.61
CA GLY A 124 -10.58 -9.77 1.86
C GLY A 124 -9.19 -9.21 1.59
N PHE A 125 -9.13 -8.00 1.11
CA PHE A 125 -7.85 -7.33 0.83
C PHE A 125 -7.04 -7.10 2.10
N VAL A 126 -5.74 -7.28 2.00
CA VAL A 126 -4.79 -7.06 3.11
C VAL A 126 -3.80 -5.98 2.71
N SER A 127 -3.65 -4.99 3.56
CA SER A 127 -2.62 -3.95 3.41
C SER A 127 -1.27 -4.46 3.87
N VAL A 128 -0.21 -4.06 3.17
CA VAL A 128 1.18 -4.39 3.56
C VAL A 128 2.00 -3.12 3.71
N PHE A 129 2.81 -3.07 4.76
CA PHE A 129 3.84 -2.04 4.93
C PHE A 129 5.17 -2.69 5.25
N GLN A 130 6.25 -1.95 5.01
CA GLN A 130 7.61 -2.37 5.37
C GLN A 130 8.21 -1.39 6.36
N THR A 131 8.80 -1.90 7.44
CA THR A 131 9.68 -1.12 8.31
C THR A 131 10.98 -0.86 7.57
N THR A 132 11.55 0.33 7.72
CA THR A 132 12.82 0.70 7.04
C THR A 132 12.79 0.37 5.54
N PRO A 133 11.83 0.91 4.75
CA PRO A 133 11.80 0.66 3.32
C PRO A 133 13.09 1.18 2.67
N PRO A 134 13.59 0.52 1.61
CA PRO A 134 14.81 0.96 0.94
C PRO A 134 14.64 2.38 0.38
N THR A 135 15.63 3.22 0.62
CA THR A 135 15.65 4.57 0.05
C THR A 135 16.07 4.51 -1.41
N TYR A 136 15.25 5.03 -2.29
CA TYR A 136 15.60 5.16 -3.71
C TYR A 136 16.45 6.41 -3.94
N THR A 137 17.60 6.25 -4.57
CA THR A 137 18.47 7.38 -4.97
C THR A 137 18.28 7.68 -6.44
N TRP A 138 17.77 8.87 -6.74
CA TRP A 138 17.61 9.33 -8.11
C TRP A 138 18.97 9.59 -8.77
N LEU A 139 19.24 8.92 -9.89
CA LEU A 139 20.49 9.06 -10.65
C LEU A 139 20.49 10.31 -11.54
N ASN A 140 19.32 10.77 -11.97
CA ASN A 140 19.13 11.88 -12.91
C ASN A 140 18.56 13.11 -12.21
N THR A 141 19.38 13.82 -11.45
CA THR A 141 18.96 15.03 -10.70
C THR A 141 18.93 16.31 -11.55
N GLY A 142 19.55 16.32 -12.72
CA GLY A 142 19.65 17.47 -13.63
C GLY A 142 18.81 17.37 -14.90
N PHE A 143 17.78 16.52 -14.91
CA PHE A 143 16.95 16.34 -16.12
C PHE A 143 16.12 17.60 -16.45
N ASN A 144 16.34 18.16 -17.65
CA ASN A 144 15.53 19.24 -18.19
C ASN A 144 14.34 18.67 -18.96
N ARG A 145 13.13 18.90 -18.48
CA ARG A 145 11.91 18.42 -19.14
C ARG A 145 11.71 19.15 -20.47
N PRO A 146 11.37 18.43 -21.57
CA PRO A 146 10.93 19.05 -22.79
C PRO A 146 9.73 20.00 -22.57
N ALA A 147 9.59 21.01 -23.40
CA ALA A 147 8.38 21.85 -23.37
C ALA A 147 7.16 21.00 -23.75
N LYS A 148 6.00 21.28 -23.18
CA LYS A 148 4.78 20.48 -23.42
C LYS A 148 4.44 20.29 -24.89
N LYS A 149 4.69 21.30 -25.74
CA LYS A 149 4.45 21.26 -27.19
C LYS A 149 5.41 20.33 -27.94
N ASP A 150 6.52 19.96 -27.33
CA ASP A 150 7.58 19.14 -27.94
C ASP A 150 7.57 17.70 -27.41
N LEU A 151 6.53 17.34 -26.64
CA LEU A 151 6.37 15.99 -26.12
C LEU A 151 5.94 15.03 -27.24
N VAL A 152 6.64 13.92 -27.33
CA VAL A 152 6.25 12.71 -28.09
C VAL A 152 5.96 11.63 -27.05
N ILE A 153 4.66 11.43 -26.78
CA ILE A 153 4.18 10.60 -25.68
C ILE A 153 3.87 9.20 -26.19
N TYR A 154 4.34 8.19 -25.47
CA TYR A 154 3.98 6.79 -25.67
C TYR A 154 3.24 6.27 -24.45
N GLU A 155 1.93 6.05 -24.58
CA GLU A 155 1.15 5.40 -23.54
C GLU A 155 1.35 3.89 -23.61
N LEU A 156 1.61 3.24 -22.47
CA LEU A 156 1.81 1.81 -22.42
C LEU A 156 1.27 1.16 -21.13
N LEU A 157 0.82 -0.07 -21.29
CA LEU A 157 0.52 -0.98 -20.18
C LEU A 157 1.70 -1.93 -19.99
N VAL A 158 2.36 -1.89 -18.82
CA VAL A 158 3.55 -2.70 -18.54
C VAL A 158 3.31 -4.19 -18.80
N ARG A 159 2.13 -4.71 -18.37
CA ARG A 159 1.73 -6.09 -18.55
C ARG A 159 1.79 -6.57 -20.01
N ASP A 160 1.38 -5.71 -20.94
CA ASP A 160 1.26 -6.07 -22.36
C ASP A 160 2.49 -5.67 -23.17
N PHE A 161 3.28 -4.70 -22.67
CA PHE A 161 4.44 -4.18 -23.36
C PHE A 161 5.70 -5.03 -23.17
N VAL A 162 5.91 -5.62 -21.99
CA VAL A 162 7.11 -6.44 -21.68
C VAL A 162 6.71 -7.82 -21.16
N SER A 163 7.40 -8.86 -21.64
CA SER A 163 7.09 -10.26 -21.33
C SER A 163 7.20 -10.61 -19.85
N ALA A 164 8.14 -10.01 -19.13
CA ALA A 164 8.32 -10.22 -17.69
C ALA A 164 7.31 -9.43 -16.83
N ARG A 165 6.53 -8.52 -17.43
CA ARG A 165 5.47 -7.75 -16.79
C ARG A 165 5.93 -7.00 -15.54
N ASN A 166 7.15 -6.47 -15.56
CA ASN A 166 7.73 -5.74 -14.44
C ASN A 166 8.46 -4.48 -14.92
N TYR A 167 8.69 -3.56 -13.99
CA TYR A 167 9.33 -2.28 -14.28
C TYR A 167 10.81 -2.41 -14.66
N GLN A 168 11.53 -3.41 -14.15
CA GLN A 168 12.93 -3.57 -14.50
C GLN A 168 13.08 -3.87 -15.99
N THR A 169 12.28 -4.79 -16.53
CA THR A 169 12.30 -5.09 -17.97
C THR A 169 11.85 -3.90 -18.81
N LEU A 170 10.91 -3.09 -18.32
CA LEU A 170 10.55 -1.83 -18.97
C LEU A 170 11.73 -0.86 -19.01
N ILE A 171 12.46 -0.69 -17.91
CA ILE A 171 13.67 0.15 -17.83
C ILE A 171 14.71 -0.34 -18.85
N ASP A 172 14.93 -1.63 -18.95
CA ASP A 172 15.88 -2.23 -19.92
C ASP A 172 15.45 -1.98 -21.38
N THR A 173 14.18 -1.65 -21.62
CA THR A 173 13.60 -1.38 -22.94
C THR A 173 13.62 0.12 -23.32
N ILE A 174 13.95 1.03 -22.41
CA ILE A 174 13.89 2.49 -22.63
C ILE A 174 14.71 2.92 -23.86
N ALA A 175 15.87 2.31 -24.10
CA ALA A 175 16.69 2.62 -25.27
C ALA A 175 15.99 2.32 -26.61
N TYR A 176 15.03 1.40 -26.64
CA TYR A 176 14.20 1.17 -27.82
C TYR A 176 13.22 2.33 -28.04
N LEU A 177 12.54 2.80 -27.00
CA LEU A 177 11.62 3.93 -27.07
C LEU A 177 12.35 5.23 -27.46
N ASP A 178 13.52 5.46 -26.91
CA ASP A 178 14.38 6.60 -27.27
C ASP A 178 14.73 6.60 -28.78
N ARG A 179 15.11 5.44 -29.35
CA ARG A 179 15.37 5.33 -30.79
C ARG A 179 14.15 5.58 -31.68
N LEU A 180 12.93 5.42 -31.14
CA LEU A 180 11.69 5.80 -31.82
C LEU A 180 11.41 7.31 -31.74
N GLY A 181 12.21 8.08 -31.03
CA GLY A 181 12.01 9.50 -30.79
C GLY A 181 10.99 9.81 -29.68
N ILE A 182 10.66 8.82 -28.85
CA ILE A 182 9.78 9.00 -27.69
C ILE A 182 10.56 9.73 -26.58
N ASN A 183 9.99 10.81 -26.05
CA ASN A 183 10.60 11.59 -24.99
C ASN A 183 9.73 11.69 -23.74
N ALA A 184 8.55 11.05 -23.73
CA ALA A 184 7.69 10.89 -22.58
C ALA A 184 6.97 9.53 -22.62
N ILE A 185 6.90 8.85 -21.48
CA ILE A 185 6.13 7.63 -21.30
C ILE A 185 4.96 7.95 -20.38
N GLU A 186 3.75 7.59 -20.81
CA GLU A 186 2.56 7.60 -20.00
C GLU A 186 2.22 6.18 -19.60
N LEU A 187 2.43 5.84 -18.34
CA LEU A 187 2.06 4.52 -17.83
C LEU A 187 0.55 4.48 -17.60
N MET A 188 -0.13 3.48 -18.17
CA MET A 188 -1.49 3.16 -17.75
C MET A 188 -1.50 2.89 -16.23
N PRO A 189 -2.65 3.11 -15.53
CA PRO A 189 -2.69 3.03 -14.08
C PRO A 189 -2.13 1.72 -13.54
N ASN A 190 -1.33 1.82 -12.48
CA ASN A 190 -0.64 0.72 -11.83
C ASN A 190 -1.09 0.47 -10.39
N LEU A 191 -2.23 1.02 -10.03
CA LEU A 191 -2.87 0.84 -8.73
C LEU A 191 -3.57 -0.51 -8.67
N GLU A 192 -3.81 -1.02 -7.46
CA GLU A 192 -4.61 -2.21 -7.24
C GLU A 192 -5.99 -2.05 -7.89
N PHE A 193 -6.40 -3.00 -8.71
CA PHE A 193 -7.66 -2.99 -9.45
C PHE A 193 -8.40 -4.32 -9.30
N GLU A 194 -9.68 -4.33 -9.61
CA GLU A 194 -10.49 -5.54 -9.54
C GLU A 194 -10.12 -6.54 -10.65
N GLY A 195 -9.76 -7.77 -10.26
CA GLY A 195 -9.43 -8.87 -11.16
C GLY A 195 -7.97 -8.86 -11.65
N ASN A 196 -7.67 -9.66 -12.69
CA ASN A 196 -6.31 -9.87 -13.20
C ASN A 196 -6.06 -9.25 -14.58
N GLN A 197 -7.09 -8.74 -15.24
CA GLN A 197 -7.00 -8.23 -16.61
C GLN A 197 -7.74 -6.91 -16.72
N SER A 198 -7.05 -5.84 -16.42
CA SER A 198 -7.54 -4.49 -16.57
C SER A 198 -6.48 -3.60 -17.20
N TRP A 199 -6.89 -2.50 -17.77
CA TRP A 199 -6.00 -1.40 -18.12
C TRP A 199 -5.68 -0.50 -16.92
N GLY A 200 -6.24 -0.83 -15.73
CA GLY A 200 -5.99 -0.11 -14.48
C GLY A 200 -6.94 1.05 -14.20
N TYR A 201 -7.91 1.33 -15.08
CA TYR A 201 -8.87 2.44 -14.93
C TYR A 201 -10.06 2.11 -14.02
N ASN A 202 -10.03 0.96 -13.35
CA ASN A 202 -10.99 0.54 -12.33
C ASN A 202 -10.28 0.23 -10.99
N PRO A 203 -9.54 1.19 -10.41
CA PRO A 203 -8.77 0.95 -9.21
C PRO A 203 -9.68 0.66 -8.01
N SER A 204 -9.29 -0.34 -7.20
CA SER A 204 -9.87 -0.64 -5.90
C SER A 204 -9.24 0.21 -4.79
N PHE A 205 -8.00 0.65 -5.00
CA PHE A 205 -7.24 1.53 -4.12
C PHE A 205 -6.60 2.65 -4.94
N HIS A 206 -6.47 3.84 -4.35
CA HIS A 206 -6.02 5.05 -5.06
C HIS A 206 -4.62 5.54 -4.64
N MET A 207 -3.82 4.70 -3.99
CA MET A 207 -2.47 5.03 -3.52
C MET A 207 -1.45 4.05 -4.07
#